data_c964dcd222b48c3a4cc0757f40e6b5f4
#
_entry.id   c964dcd222b48c3a4cc0757f40e6b5f4
#
_cell.length_a   1.000
_cell.length_b   1.000
_cell.length_c   1.000
_cell.angle_alpha   90.00
_cell.angle_beta   90.00
_cell.angle_gamma   90.00
#
_symmetry.space_group_name_H-M   'P 1'
#
loop_
_entity.id
_entity.type
_entity.pdbx_description
1 polymer ?
#
loop_
_entity_poly.entity_id
_entity_poly.type
_entity_poly.pdbx_seq_one_letter_code
_entity_poly.pdbx_strand_id
1 'polypeptide(L)'
;MKPHPKIIDRIIEGIRQSRTICVVGHVRPDGDCVGSQLGLTLALRNEGKKVVCWNEDPIPQKYDFLDPEGIIQKPKRGREFDCVIATDAASSERLGSVGRCVAHRKLLINIDHHESNTRYGELNWVSAREPSTGELIFRLLKIAKWPITKRIADCLFTAVSTDTGSFQYPTTRPGTYHVAAELVSRGANLAKICDEVYQSYPVSRARLLRHIYSHFRLTHQDQIAYFWLKKADLARAGSDSNDTEGLIDHIRAIAPVVVACVFEQLEPELTRISLRSKSEKVNVNEIAAQFGGGGHPAAAGARIPGKPLSVQRRVIAAVKKALDSAG
;
A
#
# COMPACT_ATOMS: atom_id res chain seq x y z
N MET A 1 27.21 -12.40 7.66
CA MET A 1 25.79 -12.20 7.28
C MET A 1 24.94 -13.14 8.13
N LYS A 2 23.85 -12.65 8.75
CA LYS A 2 22.89 -13.56 9.40
C LYS A 2 22.24 -14.43 8.31
N PRO A 3 22.00 -15.73 8.57
CA PRO A 3 21.34 -16.61 7.60
C PRO A 3 19.94 -16.04 7.28
N HIS A 4 19.59 -15.98 5.99
CA HIS A 4 18.25 -15.57 5.55
C HIS A 4 17.26 -16.73 5.74
N PRO A 5 15.95 -16.44 5.84
CA PRO A 5 14.93 -17.49 6.01
C PRO A 5 14.93 -18.49 4.84
N LYS A 6 14.88 -19.80 5.14
CA LYS A 6 14.80 -20.89 4.14
C LYS A 6 13.67 -20.72 3.11
N ILE A 7 12.62 -19.98 3.46
CA ILE A 7 11.51 -19.69 2.55
C ILE A 7 11.99 -18.91 1.31
N ILE A 8 12.98 -18.03 1.48
CA ILE A 8 13.51 -17.22 0.38
C ILE A 8 14.20 -18.10 -0.66
N ASP A 9 14.96 -19.12 -0.22
CA ASP A 9 15.61 -20.08 -1.13
C ASP A 9 14.57 -20.84 -1.96
N ARG A 10 13.46 -21.27 -1.31
CA ARG A 10 12.33 -21.94 -1.99
C ARG A 10 11.64 -21.02 -3.00
N ILE A 11 11.49 -19.75 -2.68
CA ILE A 11 10.92 -18.73 -3.57
C ILE A 11 11.84 -18.56 -4.79
N ILE A 12 13.14 -18.36 -4.57
CA ILE A 12 14.12 -18.20 -5.65
C ILE A 12 14.12 -19.44 -6.56
N GLU A 13 14.09 -20.63 -5.98
CA GLU A 13 14.05 -21.88 -6.75
C GLU A 13 12.75 -21.99 -7.56
N GLY A 14 11.59 -21.73 -6.95
CA GLY A 14 10.30 -21.70 -7.66
C GLY A 14 10.28 -20.71 -8.83
N ILE A 15 10.87 -19.54 -8.65
CA ILE A 15 11.01 -18.54 -9.72
C ILE A 15 11.98 -19.05 -10.81
N ARG A 16 13.12 -19.66 -10.44
CA ARG A 16 14.07 -20.18 -11.40
C ARG A 16 13.48 -21.27 -12.30
N GLN A 17 12.69 -22.16 -11.72
CA GLN A 17 12.01 -23.26 -12.43
C GLN A 17 10.86 -22.77 -13.32
N SER A 18 10.32 -21.56 -13.06
CA SER A 18 9.20 -20.99 -13.80
C SER A 18 9.68 -20.26 -15.06
N ARG A 19 9.01 -20.50 -16.20
CA ARG A 19 9.25 -19.80 -17.47
C ARG A 19 8.28 -18.63 -17.66
N THR A 20 7.00 -18.86 -17.33
CA THR A 20 5.91 -17.89 -17.45
C THR A 20 5.48 -17.42 -16.07
N ILE A 21 5.59 -16.11 -15.82
CA ILE A 21 5.32 -15.51 -14.50
C ILE A 21 4.33 -14.38 -14.64
N CYS A 22 3.38 -14.31 -13.69
CA CYS A 22 2.51 -13.15 -13.51
C CYS A 22 2.83 -12.49 -12.16
N VAL A 23 3.22 -11.22 -12.17
CA VAL A 23 3.34 -10.40 -10.95
C VAL A 23 2.05 -9.62 -10.76
N VAL A 24 1.48 -9.71 -9.57
CA VAL A 24 0.19 -9.10 -9.24
C VAL A 24 0.27 -8.31 -7.95
N GLY A 25 -0.49 -7.22 -7.83
CA GLY A 25 -0.60 -6.40 -6.63
C GLY A 25 -2.04 -6.25 -6.17
N HIS A 26 -2.23 -5.43 -5.15
CA HIS A 26 -3.56 -5.22 -4.58
C HIS A 26 -4.40 -4.19 -5.36
N VAL A 27 -5.74 -4.28 -5.22
CA VAL A 27 -6.68 -3.26 -5.72
C VAL A 27 -6.41 -1.91 -5.07
N ARG A 28 -6.55 -0.82 -5.85
CA ARG A 28 -6.17 0.53 -5.47
C ARG A 28 -4.68 0.59 -5.08
N PRO A 29 -3.79 0.33 -6.04
CA PRO A 29 -2.37 0.25 -5.78
C PRO A 29 -1.83 1.59 -5.29
N ASP A 30 -1.02 1.54 -4.25
CA ASP A 30 -0.22 2.66 -3.76
C ASP A 30 1.22 2.57 -4.25
N GLY A 31 2.11 3.39 -3.67
CA GLY A 31 3.49 3.44 -4.13
C GLY A 31 4.30 2.19 -3.81
N ASP A 32 4.00 1.50 -2.69
CA ASP A 32 4.67 0.24 -2.37
C ASP A 32 4.22 -0.87 -3.33
N CYS A 33 2.91 -0.97 -3.56
CA CYS A 33 2.35 -1.92 -4.51
C CYS A 33 2.94 -1.72 -5.92
N VAL A 34 2.87 -0.51 -6.48
CA VAL A 34 3.37 -0.20 -7.83
C VAL A 34 4.87 -0.41 -7.93
N GLY A 35 5.65 0.13 -6.98
CA GLY A 35 7.10 0.02 -6.98
C GLY A 35 7.59 -1.41 -6.83
N SER A 36 6.97 -2.20 -5.95
CA SER A 36 7.27 -3.61 -5.72
C SER A 36 6.94 -4.48 -6.94
N GLN A 37 5.75 -4.28 -7.54
CA GLN A 37 5.35 -4.99 -8.76
C GLN A 37 6.31 -4.71 -9.92
N LEU A 38 6.58 -3.44 -10.21
CA LEU A 38 7.44 -3.03 -11.32
C LEU A 38 8.88 -3.44 -11.08
N GLY A 39 9.43 -3.20 -9.89
CA GLY A 39 10.79 -3.57 -9.54
C GLY A 39 11.06 -5.05 -9.72
N LEU A 40 10.14 -5.92 -9.23
CA LEU A 40 10.23 -7.36 -9.41
C LEU A 40 10.05 -7.77 -10.87
N THR A 41 9.05 -7.21 -11.57
CA THR A 41 8.78 -7.52 -12.98
C THR A 41 10.00 -7.23 -13.87
N LEU A 42 10.61 -6.06 -13.69
CA LEU A 42 11.80 -5.66 -14.43
C LEU A 42 13.00 -6.58 -14.13
N ALA A 43 13.21 -6.92 -12.85
CA ALA A 43 14.27 -7.84 -12.45
C ALA A 43 14.10 -9.22 -13.11
N LEU A 44 12.89 -9.78 -13.07
CA LEU A 44 12.60 -11.08 -13.66
C LEU A 44 12.71 -11.08 -15.20
N ARG A 45 12.34 -9.98 -15.87
CA ARG A 45 12.56 -9.81 -17.32
C ARG A 45 14.04 -9.78 -17.66
N ASN A 46 14.87 -9.13 -16.85
CA ASN A 46 16.32 -9.12 -17.02
C ASN A 46 16.93 -10.52 -16.86
N GLU A 47 16.31 -11.40 -16.06
CA GLU A 47 16.67 -12.81 -15.92
C GLU A 47 16.07 -13.70 -17.04
N GLY A 48 15.56 -13.12 -18.11
CA GLY A 48 15.03 -13.84 -19.28
C GLY A 48 13.67 -14.52 -19.08
N LYS A 49 12.94 -14.18 -18.01
CA LYS A 49 11.59 -14.73 -17.76
C LYS A 49 10.54 -14.06 -18.64
N LYS A 50 9.52 -14.81 -19.04
CA LYS A 50 8.31 -14.26 -19.69
C LYS A 50 7.37 -13.74 -18.62
N VAL A 51 7.42 -12.41 -18.35
CA VAL A 51 6.69 -11.80 -17.24
C VAL A 51 5.61 -10.86 -17.75
N VAL A 52 4.39 -11.03 -17.24
CA VAL A 52 3.31 -10.05 -17.28
C VAL A 52 3.10 -9.46 -15.88
N CYS A 53 2.66 -8.21 -15.82
CA CYS A 53 2.36 -7.52 -14.58
C CYS A 53 0.89 -7.07 -14.63
N TRP A 54 0.07 -7.56 -13.71
CA TRP A 54 -1.37 -7.30 -13.73
C TRP A 54 -1.86 -6.63 -12.45
N ASN A 55 -2.73 -5.63 -12.63
CA ASN A 55 -3.51 -5.04 -11.57
C ASN A 55 -4.94 -4.80 -12.04
N GLU A 56 -5.93 -4.85 -11.13
CA GLU A 56 -7.33 -4.56 -11.45
C GLU A 56 -7.53 -3.08 -11.76
N ASP A 57 -6.98 -2.22 -10.91
CA ASP A 57 -7.09 -0.79 -11.02
C ASP A 57 -5.88 -0.19 -11.77
N PRO A 58 -6.06 0.96 -12.43
CA PRO A 58 -4.95 1.71 -12.99
C PRO A 58 -4.00 2.19 -11.87
N ILE A 59 -2.75 2.41 -12.22
CA ILE A 59 -1.79 3.06 -11.31
C ILE A 59 -2.20 4.54 -11.11
N PRO A 60 -2.05 5.08 -9.88
CA PRO A 60 -2.25 6.50 -9.65
C PRO A 60 -1.28 7.37 -10.46
N GLN A 61 -1.77 8.46 -11.04
CA GLN A 61 -1.02 9.34 -11.96
C GLN A 61 0.36 9.75 -11.43
N LYS A 62 0.49 9.99 -10.14
CA LYS A 62 1.77 10.35 -9.51
C LYS A 62 2.86 9.26 -9.58
N TYR A 63 2.51 8.05 -10.01
CA TYR A 63 3.44 6.93 -10.24
C TYR A 63 3.62 6.57 -11.71
N ASP A 64 2.96 7.28 -12.66
CA ASP A 64 3.08 7.03 -14.11
C ASP A 64 4.54 7.09 -14.58
N PHE A 65 5.37 7.92 -13.95
CA PHE A 65 6.79 8.04 -14.28
C PHE A 65 7.60 6.75 -14.06
N LEU A 66 7.10 5.82 -13.24
CA LEU A 66 7.70 4.49 -13.04
C LEU A 66 7.34 3.52 -14.16
N ASP A 67 6.20 3.73 -14.82
CA ASP A 67 5.67 2.81 -15.85
C ASP A 67 5.32 3.51 -17.17
N PRO A 68 6.27 4.23 -17.80
CA PRO A 68 6.01 4.96 -19.05
C PRO A 68 5.66 4.04 -20.23
N GLU A 69 5.89 2.73 -20.12
CA GLU A 69 5.64 1.72 -21.16
C GLU A 69 4.33 0.97 -20.94
N GLY A 70 3.61 1.22 -19.84
CA GLY A 70 2.39 0.50 -19.50
C GLY A 70 2.61 -0.99 -19.23
N ILE A 71 3.62 -1.31 -18.43
CA ILE A 71 3.97 -2.69 -18.04
C ILE A 71 2.86 -3.30 -17.19
N ILE A 72 2.28 -2.49 -16.26
CA ILE A 72 1.14 -2.89 -15.45
C ILE A 72 -0.11 -2.81 -16.33
N GLN A 73 -0.77 -3.94 -16.53
CA GLN A 73 -1.93 -4.06 -17.39
C GLN A 73 -3.12 -4.66 -16.64
N LYS A 74 -4.32 -4.41 -17.15
CA LYS A 74 -5.52 -5.12 -16.68
C LYS A 74 -5.42 -6.61 -16.97
N PRO A 75 -5.98 -7.46 -16.08
CA PRO A 75 -5.91 -8.91 -16.23
C PRO A 75 -6.65 -9.39 -17.48
N LYS A 76 -6.13 -10.46 -18.10
CA LYS A 76 -6.74 -11.14 -19.24
C LYS A 76 -7.09 -12.58 -18.85
N ARG A 77 -8.32 -13.03 -19.15
CA ARG A 77 -8.75 -14.41 -18.90
C ARG A 77 -8.05 -15.39 -19.84
N GLY A 78 -8.04 -16.68 -19.43
CA GLY A 78 -7.58 -17.78 -20.29
C GLY A 78 -6.06 -17.90 -20.42
N ARG A 79 -5.29 -17.32 -19.49
CA ARG A 79 -3.84 -17.50 -19.42
C ARG A 79 -3.46 -18.43 -18.29
N GLU A 80 -2.47 -19.28 -18.56
CA GLU A 80 -1.83 -20.16 -17.58
C GLU A 80 -0.42 -19.66 -17.25
N PHE A 81 -0.03 -19.83 -15.99
CA PHE A 81 1.28 -19.41 -15.51
C PHE A 81 1.97 -20.53 -14.75
N ASP A 82 3.29 -20.66 -14.94
CA ASP A 82 4.08 -21.52 -14.07
C ASP A 82 4.11 -20.96 -12.64
N CYS A 83 4.20 -19.62 -12.52
CA CYS A 83 4.22 -18.96 -11.22
C CYS A 83 3.41 -17.66 -11.25
N VAL A 84 2.68 -17.40 -10.18
CA VAL A 84 2.09 -16.11 -9.86
C VAL A 84 2.76 -15.59 -8.60
N ILE A 85 3.20 -14.33 -8.62
CA ILE A 85 3.82 -13.68 -7.47
C ILE A 85 2.94 -12.50 -7.06
N ALA A 86 2.27 -12.63 -5.93
CA ALA A 86 1.51 -11.56 -5.32
C ALA A 86 2.44 -10.74 -4.43
N THR A 87 2.57 -9.46 -4.73
CA THR A 87 3.34 -8.49 -3.96
C THR A 87 2.39 -7.52 -3.25
N ASP A 88 2.67 -7.24 -2.00
CA ASP A 88 1.96 -6.22 -1.22
C ASP A 88 0.45 -6.44 -1.13
N ALA A 89 0.03 -7.67 -0.98
CA ALA A 89 -1.38 -8.05 -0.90
C ALA A 89 -1.64 -8.95 0.31
N ALA A 90 -2.31 -8.42 1.31
CA ALA A 90 -2.56 -9.09 2.58
C ALA A 90 -3.50 -10.29 2.49
N SER A 91 -4.36 -10.35 1.47
CA SER A 91 -5.26 -11.47 1.24
C SER A 91 -5.57 -11.65 -0.24
N SER A 92 -6.11 -12.82 -0.60
CA SER A 92 -6.52 -13.12 -1.98
C SER A 92 -7.61 -12.19 -2.50
N GLU A 93 -8.49 -11.70 -1.63
CA GLU A 93 -9.56 -10.76 -1.96
C GLU A 93 -8.99 -9.41 -2.41
N ARG A 94 -7.81 -9.03 -1.87
CA ARG A 94 -7.11 -7.81 -2.26
C ARG A 94 -6.59 -7.84 -3.68
N LEU A 95 -6.49 -9.01 -4.31
CA LEU A 95 -6.14 -9.14 -5.74
C LEU A 95 -7.31 -8.77 -6.67
N GLY A 96 -8.53 -8.63 -6.16
CA GLY A 96 -9.72 -8.31 -6.94
C GLY A 96 -9.98 -9.33 -8.07
N SER A 97 -10.33 -8.84 -9.26
CA SER A 97 -10.58 -9.68 -10.44
C SER A 97 -9.35 -10.41 -10.95
N VAL A 98 -8.14 -9.90 -10.64
CA VAL A 98 -6.87 -10.56 -11.01
C VAL A 98 -6.80 -11.95 -10.40
N GLY A 99 -7.23 -12.13 -9.14
CA GLY A 99 -7.23 -13.42 -8.45
C GLY A 99 -7.93 -14.51 -9.26
N ARG A 100 -9.07 -14.19 -9.92
CA ARG A 100 -9.79 -15.14 -10.80
C ARG A 100 -9.06 -15.41 -12.10
N CYS A 101 -8.37 -14.41 -12.65
CA CYS A 101 -7.63 -14.53 -13.92
C CYS A 101 -6.34 -15.35 -13.80
N VAL A 102 -5.79 -15.44 -12.58
CA VAL A 102 -4.57 -16.22 -12.29
C VAL A 102 -4.86 -17.54 -11.57
N ALA A 103 -6.09 -18.02 -11.61
CA ALA A 103 -6.49 -19.28 -10.96
C ALA A 103 -5.75 -20.50 -11.55
N HIS A 104 -5.51 -20.51 -12.87
CA HIS A 104 -4.75 -21.56 -13.55
C HIS A 104 -3.24 -21.25 -13.46
N ARG A 105 -2.62 -21.72 -12.38
CA ARG A 105 -1.20 -21.58 -12.08
C ARG A 105 -0.66 -22.82 -11.37
N LYS A 106 0.64 -23.07 -11.48
CA LYS A 106 1.32 -24.17 -10.77
C LYS A 106 1.80 -23.78 -9.38
N LEU A 107 2.15 -22.50 -9.19
CA LEU A 107 2.69 -21.96 -7.95
C LEU A 107 2.16 -20.55 -7.69
N LEU A 108 1.73 -20.27 -6.47
CA LEU A 108 1.47 -18.91 -5.96
C LEU A 108 2.46 -18.57 -4.86
N ILE A 109 3.20 -17.50 -5.07
CA ILE A 109 4.09 -16.91 -4.08
C ILE A 109 3.44 -15.63 -3.57
N ASN A 110 3.38 -15.45 -2.24
CA ASN A 110 2.98 -14.20 -1.63
C ASN A 110 4.18 -13.57 -0.91
N ILE A 111 4.54 -12.35 -1.30
CA ILE A 111 5.59 -11.54 -0.65
C ILE A 111 4.92 -10.27 -0.14
N ASP A 112 4.89 -10.09 1.18
CA ASP A 112 4.10 -9.04 1.81
C ASP A 112 4.64 -8.64 3.19
N HIS A 113 4.34 -7.43 3.62
CA HIS A 113 4.74 -6.92 4.92
C HIS A 113 3.56 -6.65 5.88
N HIS A 114 2.32 -6.83 5.44
CA HIS A 114 1.16 -6.61 6.26
C HIS A 114 1.03 -7.62 7.41
N GLU A 115 0.78 -7.14 8.63
CA GLU A 115 0.53 -7.98 9.81
C GLU A 115 -0.75 -8.83 9.65
N SER A 116 -1.75 -8.27 8.96
CA SER A 116 -3.04 -8.92 8.69
C SER A 116 -2.99 -9.95 7.55
N ASN A 117 -1.81 -10.31 7.04
CA ASN A 117 -1.68 -11.22 5.90
C ASN A 117 -2.20 -12.63 6.22
N THR A 118 -3.07 -13.15 5.35
CA THR A 118 -3.72 -14.47 5.50
C THR A 118 -2.88 -15.64 4.99
N ARG A 119 -1.67 -15.40 4.46
CA ARG A 119 -0.73 -16.42 3.95
C ARG A 119 -1.33 -17.36 2.93
N TYR A 120 -2.01 -16.82 1.95
CA TYR A 120 -2.82 -17.52 0.95
C TYR A 120 -2.02 -18.14 -0.22
N GLY A 121 -0.74 -17.94 -0.28
CA GLY A 121 0.15 -18.56 -1.27
C GLY A 121 0.63 -19.95 -0.86
N GLU A 122 1.09 -20.75 -1.81
CA GLU A 122 1.82 -21.99 -1.54
C GLU A 122 3.19 -21.70 -0.90
N LEU A 123 3.80 -20.56 -1.27
CA LEU A 123 4.98 -20.01 -0.61
C LEU A 123 4.67 -18.60 -0.11
N ASN A 124 4.85 -18.38 1.19
CA ASN A 124 4.56 -17.09 1.81
C ASN A 124 5.80 -16.54 2.50
N TRP A 125 6.32 -15.42 2.01
CA TRP A 125 7.30 -14.63 2.73
C TRP A 125 6.64 -13.35 3.22
N VAL A 126 6.13 -13.43 4.44
CA VAL A 126 5.42 -12.34 5.10
C VAL A 126 6.23 -11.86 6.30
N SER A 127 6.56 -10.58 6.34
CA SER A 127 7.34 -9.98 7.42
C SER A 127 6.82 -8.60 7.81
N ALA A 128 5.97 -8.56 8.83
CA ALA A 128 5.46 -7.30 9.42
C ALA A 128 6.55 -6.45 10.09
N ARG A 129 7.78 -6.97 10.18
CA ARG A 129 8.91 -6.21 10.69
C ARG A 129 9.51 -5.27 9.66
N GLU A 130 9.30 -5.54 8.40
CA GLU A 130 9.83 -4.70 7.33
C GLU A 130 8.83 -3.57 7.02
N PRO A 131 9.32 -2.35 6.77
CA PRO A 131 8.43 -1.20 6.60
C PRO A 131 7.68 -1.20 5.27
N SER A 132 8.11 -2.01 4.29
CA SER A 132 7.50 -2.08 2.96
C SER A 132 7.79 -3.41 2.27
N THR A 133 6.94 -3.79 1.34
CA THR A 133 7.19 -4.92 0.42
C THR A 133 8.38 -4.62 -0.51
N GLY A 134 8.60 -3.35 -0.88
CA GLY A 134 9.77 -2.94 -1.66
C GLY A 134 11.10 -3.30 -1.01
N GLU A 135 11.20 -3.23 0.33
CA GLU A 135 12.39 -3.68 1.05
C GLU A 135 12.57 -5.20 0.97
N LEU A 136 11.48 -5.97 1.03
CA LEU A 136 11.52 -7.42 0.84
C LEU A 136 11.97 -7.79 -0.58
N ILE A 137 11.44 -7.13 -1.60
CA ILE A 137 11.86 -7.34 -3.00
C ILE A 137 13.35 -6.98 -3.16
N PHE A 138 13.81 -5.85 -2.62
CA PHE A 138 15.22 -5.51 -2.63
C PHE A 138 16.09 -6.64 -2.07
N ARG A 139 15.73 -7.19 -0.91
CA ARG A 139 16.44 -8.30 -0.28
C ARG A 139 16.39 -9.58 -1.12
N LEU A 140 15.25 -9.89 -1.73
CA LEU A 140 15.11 -11.00 -2.66
C LEU A 140 16.13 -10.90 -3.79
N LEU A 141 16.20 -9.73 -4.45
CA LEU A 141 17.12 -9.50 -5.56
C LEU A 141 18.59 -9.64 -5.12
N LYS A 142 18.94 -9.14 -3.94
CA LYS A 142 20.28 -9.25 -3.37
C LYS A 142 20.68 -10.71 -3.09
N ILE A 143 19.79 -11.50 -2.48
CA ILE A 143 20.03 -12.92 -2.16
C ILE A 143 20.11 -13.75 -3.44
N ALA A 144 19.22 -13.51 -4.39
CA ALA A 144 19.21 -14.16 -5.69
C ALA A 144 20.40 -13.77 -6.59
N LYS A 145 21.11 -12.69 -6.22
CA LYS A 145 22.18 -12.03 -7.01
C LYS A 145 21.67 -11.49 -8.36
N TRP A 146 20.40 -11.09 -8.41
CA TRP A 146 19.83 -10.48 -9.61
C TRP A 146 20.20 -8.99 -9.66
N PRO A 147 20.60 -8.46 -10.84
CA PRO A 147 21.02 -7.08 -10.97
C PRO A 147 19.90 -6.09 -10.64
N ILE A 148 20.20 -5.07 -9.83
CA ILE A 148 19.33 -3.94 -9.57
C ILE A 148 19.79 -2.79 -10.45
N THR A 149 19.11 -2.60 -11.59
CA THR A 149 19.36 -1.48 -12.51
C THR A 149 18.79 -0.17 -11.94
N LYS A 150 19.18 0.97 -12.54
CA LYS A 150 18.64 2.27 -12.18
C LYS A 150 17.09 2.28 -12.11
N ARG A 151 16.43 1.71 -13.13
CA ARG A 151 14.97 1.69 -13.20
C ARG A 151 14.33 0.83 -12.08
N ILE A 152 14.95 -0.31 -11.75
CA ILE A 152 14.53 -1.12 -10.60
C ILE A 152 14.75 -0.35 -9.30
N ALA A 153 15.87 0.38 -9.20
CA ALA A 153 16.15 1.21 -8.03
C ALA A 153 15.15 2.36 -7.86
N ASP A 154 14.73 3.03 -8.95
CA ASP A 154 13.66 4.04 -8.93
C ASP A 154 12.34 3.45 -8.37
N CYS A 155 11.94 2.27 -8.86
CA CYS A 155 10.74 1.57 -8.41
C CYS A 155 10.80 1.21 -6.91
N LEU A 156 11.87 0.55 -6.49
CA LEU A 156 12.01 0.09 -5.10
C LEU A 156 12.23 1.25 -4.13
N PHE A 157 12.91 2.33 -4.54
CA PHE A 157 13.03 3.53 -3.71
C PHE A 157 11.67 4.18 -3.50
N THR A 158 10.85 4.28 -4.55
CA THR A 158 9.48 4.80 -4.43
C THR A 158 8.66 3.95 -3.46
N ALA A 159 8.70 2.62 -3.58
CA ALA A 159 8.04 1.69 -2.68
C ALA A 159 8.41 1.94 -1.21
N VAL A 160 9.71 1.93 -0.90
CA VAL A 160 10.21 2.15 0.45
C VAL A 160 9.86 3.54 0.98
N SER A 161 10.01 4.58 0.14
CA SER A 161 9.75 5.97 0.53
C SER A 161 8.28 6.21 0.84
N THR A 162 7.37 5.68 0.03
CA THR A 162 5.93 5.92 0.23
C THR A 162 5.40 5.23 1.47
N ASP A 163 5.79 3.98 1.72
CA ASP A 163 5.25 3.20 2.84
C ASP A 163 5.90 3.52 4.19
N THR A 164 7.02 4.23 4.17
CA THR A 164 7.63 4.86 5.34
C THR A 164 7.17 6.29 5.60
N GLY A 165 6.22 6.80 4.79
CA GLY A 165 5.80 8.21 4.85
C GLY A 165 6.98 9.16 4.64
N SER A 166 7.81 8.90 3.63
CA SER A 166 9.08 9.61 3.41
C SER A 166 10.03 9.50 4.62
N PHE A 167 10.17 8.28 5.15
CA PHE A 167 11.04 7.92 6.29
C PHE A 167 10.62 8.55 7.63
N GLN A 168 9.37 9.00 7.76
CA GLN A 168 8.85 9.65 8.97
C GLN A 168 8.13 8.68 9.92
N TYR A 169 7.69 7.51 9.44
CA TYR A 169 6.92 6.59 10.27
C TYR A 169 7.82 5.79 11.22
N PRO A 170 7.28 5.39 12.40
CA PRO A 170 8.03 4.60 13.38
C PRO A 170 8.52 3.24 12.88
N THR A 171 7.92 2.74 11.80
CA THR A 171 8.37 1.50 11.12
C THR A 171 9.71 1.66 10.43
N THR A 172 10.16 2.89 10.17
CA THR A 172 11.46 3.20 9.56
C THR A 172 12.60 2.80 10.49
N ARG A 173 13.54 2.00 10.00
CA ARG A 173 14.64 1.42 10.79
C ARG A 173 15.99 1.77 10.17
N PRO A 174 17.11 1.59 10.88
CA PRO A 174 18.45 1.76 10.30
C PRO A 174 18.65 0.95 9.01
N GLY A 175 18.10 -0.29 8.95
CA GLY A 175 18.11 -1.12 7.73
C GLY A 175 17.44 -0.48 6.54
N THR A 176 16.33 0.23 6.74
CA THR A 176 15.59 0.96 5.71
C THR A 176 16.44 2.06 5.09
N TYR A 177 17.18 2.83 5.91
CA TYR A 177 18.13 3.83 5.41
C TYR A 177 19.28 3.20 4.62
N HIS A 178 19.76 2.01 5.03
CA HIS A 178 20.79 1.28 4.26
C HIS A 178 20.24 0.85 2.89
N VAL A 179 19.01 0.35 2.84
CA VAL A 179 18.35 0.00 1.56
C VAL A 179 18.19 1.24 0.69
N ALA A 180 17.68 2.33 1.24
CA ALA A 180 17.52 3.58 0.52
C ALA A 180 18.86 4.12 -0.02
N ALA A 181 19.91 4.12 0.81
CA ALA A 181 21.26 4.55 0.40
C ALA A 181 21.80 3.66 -0.74
N GLU A 182 21.62 2.34 -0.67
CA GLU A 182 22.05 1.45 -1.74
C GLU A 182 21.25 1.67 -3.03
N LEU A 183 19.93 1.90 -2.95
CA LEU A 183 19.12 2.21 -4.12
C LEU A 183 19.56 3.52 -4.79
N VAL A 184 19.86 4.56 -4.00
CA VAL A 184 20.42 5.82 -4.51
C VAL A 184 21.78 5.60 -5.16
N SER A 185 22.67 4.81 -4.55
CA SER A 185 23.97 4.47 -5.14
C SER A 185 23.87 3.69 -6.46
N ARG A 186 22.76 3.00 -6.68
CA ARG A 186 22.42 2.32 -7.95
C ARG A 186 21.75 3.22 -8.97
N GLY A 187 21.63 4.51 -8.65
CA GLY A 187 21.15 5.54 -9.55
C GLY A 187 19.67 5.86 -9.44
N ALA A 188 18.99 5.48 -8.34
CA ALA A 188 17.63 5.99 -8.09
C ALA A 188 17.63 7.51 -8.13
N ASN A 189 16.71 8.09 -8.92
CA ASN A 189 16.62 9.53 -9.10
C ASN A 189 15.75 10.16 -8.01
N LEU A 190 16.37 10.38 -6.84
CA LEU A 190 15.70 10.92 -5.67
C LEU A 190 14.94 12.23 -5.96
N ALA A 191 15.55 13.15 -6.71
CA ALA A 191 14.93 14.44 -7.01
C ALA A 191 13.63 14.24 -7.81
N LYS A 192 13.68 13.44 -8.89
CA LYS A 192 12.50 13.12 -9.70
C LYS A 192 11.41 12.41 -8.89
N ILE A 193 11.81 11.40 -8.09
CA ILE A 193 10.85 10.65 -7.25
C ILE A 193 10.16 11.57 -6.25
N CYS A 194 10.91 12.46 -5.58
CA CYS A 194 10.34 13.40 -4.63
C CYS A 194 9.40 14.41 -5.30
N ASP A 195 9.78 14.92 -6.48
CA ASP A 195 8.95 15.85 -7.23
C ASP A 195 7.62 15.20 -7.64
N GLU A 196 7.67 14.05 -8.33
CA GLU A 196 6.47 13.35 -8.83
C GLU A 196 5.55 12.85 -7.70
N VAL A 197 6.11 12.29 -6.64
CA VAL A 197 5.31 11.64 -5.59
C VAL A 197 4.77 12.65 -4.58
N TYR A 198 5.55 13.68 -4.22
CA TYR A 198 5.22 14.55 -3.08
C TYR A 198 4.97 16.01 -3.45
N GLN A 199 5.41 16.48 -4.63
CA GLN A 199 5.35 17.90 -5.00
C GLN A 199 4.54 18.20 -6.27
N SER A 200 4.04 17.16 -6.97
CA SER A 200 3.31 17.28 -8.24
C SER A 200 1.86 16.83 -8.12
N TYR A 201 1.10 17.38 -7.18
CA TYR A 201 -0.32 17.07 -7.09
C TYR A 201 -1.20 18.05 -7.89
N PRO A 202 -2.33 17.58 -8.46
CA PRO A 202 -3.20 18.40 -9.29
C PRO A 202 -3.95 19.48 -8.49
N VAL A 203 -4.42 20.53 -9.18
CA VAL A 203 -5.22 21.60 -8.55
C VAL A 203 -6.49 21.09 -7.90
N SER A 204 -7.09 20.02 -8.42
CA SER A 204 -8.22 19.29 -7.81
C SER A 204 -7.91 18.88 -6.37
N ARG A 205 -6.70 18.34 -6.12
CA ARG A 205 -6.25 17.99 -4.76
C ARG A 205 -6.14 19.21 -3.85
N ALA A 206 -5.62 20.34 -4.35
CA ALA A 206 -5.57 21.57 -3.57
C ALA A 206 -6.98 22.06 -3.15
N ARG A 207 -7.97 21.91 -4.05
CA ARG A 207 -9.37 22.22 -3.74
C ARG A 207 -9.97 21.26 -2.70
N LEU A 208 -9.63 19.97 -2.75
CA LEU A 208 -10.02 19.00 -1.71
C LEU A 208 -9.40 19.33 -0.35
N LEU A 209 -8.10 19.67 -0.32
CA LEU A 209 -7.44 20.10 0.92
C LEU A 209 -8.11 21.32 1.53
N ARG A 210 -8.45 22.33 0.72
CA ARG A 210 -9.23 23.49 1.20
C ARG A 210 -10.57 23.05 1.79
N HIS A 211 -11.29 22.11 1.13
CA HIS A 211 -12.54 21.58 1.64
C HIS A 211 -12.35 20.89 3.00
N ILE A 212 -11.35 20.03 3.12
CA ILE A 212 -11.05 19.30 4.36
C ILE A 212 -10.73 20.26 5.50
N TYR A 213 -9.82 21.22 5.30
CA TYR A 213 -9.45 22.19 6.31
C TYR A 213 -10.61 23.09 6.76
N SER A 214 -11.62 23.29 5.90
CA SER A 214 -12.83 24.05 6.25
C SER A 214 -13.90 23.21 6.95
N HIS A 215 -13.85 21.87 6.89
CA HIS A 215 -14.94 20.98 7.32
C HIS A 215 -14.54 19.87 8.28
N PHE A 216 -13.24 19.69 8.58
CA PHE A 216 -12.86 18.70 9.57
C PHE A 216 -13.42 19.05 10.96
N ARG A 217 -13.57 18.06 11.79
CA ARG A 217 -14.07 18.19 13.16
C ARG A 217 -13.07 17.61 14.13
N LEU A 218 -12.96 18.24 15.28
CA LEU A 218 -12.21 17.77 16.43
C LEU A 218 -13.18 17.33 17.52
N THR A 219 -12.78 16.32 18.29
CA THR A 219 -13.55 15.82 19.44
C THR A 219 -12.61 15.12 20.42
N HIS A 220 -13.13 14.77 21.61
CA HIS A 220 -12.36 14.11 22.66
C HIS A 220 -11.09 14.88 23.02
N GLN A 221 -11.26 16.11 23.49
CA GLN A 221 -10.16 17.05 23.82
C GLN A 221 -9.16 17.23 22.65
N ASP A 222 -9.71 17.35 21.44
CA ASP A 222 -8.98 17.50 20.18
C ASP A 222 -8.05 16.33 19.79
N GLN A 223 -8.11 15.20 20.50
CA GLN A 223 -7.32 14.02 20.20
C GLN A 223 -7.83 13.22 19.01
N ILE A 224 -9.09 13.43 18.59
CA ILE A 224 -9.69 12.79 17.41
C ILE A 224 -10.02 13.86 16.40
N ALA A 225 -9.45 13.77 15.20
CA ALA A 225 -9.84 14.54 14.03
C ALA A 225 -10.60 13.68 13.03
N TYR A 226 -11.67 14.20 12.43
CA TYR A 226 -12.36 13.48 11.38
C TYR A 226 -13.00 14.41 10.35
N PHE A 227 -13.20 13.88 9.13
CA PHE A 227 -13.99 14.53 8.09
C PHE A 227 -14.77 13.53 7.25
N TRP A 228 -15.78 14.04 6.56
CA TRP A 228 -16.51 13.30 5.53
C TRP A 228 -16.00 13.68 4.15
N LEU A 229 -15.90 12.67 3.27
CA LEU A 229 -15.64 12.83 1.86
C LEU A 229 -16.82 12.24 1.09
N LYS A 230 -17.59 13.10 0.41
CA LYS A 230 -18.75 12.72 -0.38
C LYS A 230 -18.42 12.79 -1.86
N LYS A 231 -19.12 12.02 -2.69
CA LYS A 231 -19.01 12.10 -4.15
C LYS A 231 -19.18 13.54 -4.67
N ALA A 232 -20.09 14.32 -4.07
CA ALA A 232 -20.30 15.73 -4.44
C ALA A 232 -19.08 16.62 -4.13
N ASP A 233 -18.26 16.27 -3.13
CA ASP A 233 -17.07 17.05 -2.76
C ASP A 233 -15.95 16.78 -3.77
N LEU A 234 -15.80 15.53 -4.20
CA LEU A 234 -14.90 15.13 -5.29
C LEU A 234 -15.30 15.84 -6.59
N ALA A 235 -16.56 15.77 -6.98
CA ALA A 235 -17.07 16.42 -8.20
C ALA A 235 -16.85 17.95 -8.18
N ARG A 236 -17.10 18.63 -7.05
CA ARG A 236 -16.83 20.06 -6.89
C ARG A 236 -15.35 20.43 -7.01
N ALA A 237 -14.49 19.56 -6.54
CA ALA A 237 -13.04 19.75 -6.67
C ALA A 237 -12.53 19.47 -8.09
N GLY A 238 -13.30 18.78 -8.93
CA GLY A 238 -12.84 18.22 -10.22
C GLY A 238 -11.87 17.08 -9.99
N SER A 239 -12.12 16.27 -8.97
CA SER A 239 -11.23 15.23 -8.46
C SER A 239 -11.89 13.86 -8.57
N ASP A 240 -11.10 12.81 -8.58
CA ASP A 240 -11.56 11.43 -8.50
C ASP A 240 -11.06 10.72 -7.21
N SER A 241 -11.28 9.42 -7.13
CA SER A 241 -10.87 8.63 -5.96
C SER A 241 -9.35 8.51 -5.81
N ASN A 242 -8.56 8.76 -6.86
CA ASN A 242 -7.11 8.63 -6.83
C ASN A 242 -6.46 9.82 -6.10
N ASP A 243 -7.10 10.99 -6.15
CA ASP A 243 -6.64 12.19 -5.45
C ASP A 243 -6.81 12.14 -3.92
N THR A 244 -7.48 11.08 -3.40
CA THR A 244 -7.82 10.99 -1.97
C THR A 244 -6.72 10.38 -1.10
N GLU A 245 -5.69 9.78 -1.69
CA GLU A 245 -4.58 9.19 -0.96
C GLU A 245 -3.83 10.23 -0.11
N GLY A 246 -3.55 9.91 1.14
CA GLY A 246 -2.81 10.79 2.07
C GLY A 246 -3.59 12.02 2.57
N LEU A 247 -4.84 12.26 2.17
CA LEU A 247 -5.63 13.40 2.68
C LEU A 247 -5.83 13.33 4.20
N ILE A 248 -5.91 12.13 4.75
CA ILE A 248 -6.06 11.90 6.20
C ILE A 248 -4.86 12.41 6.99
N ASP A 249 -3.67 12.38 6.41
CA ASP A 249 -2.44 12.76 7.08
C ASP A 249 -2.38 14.27 7.38
N HIS A 250 -3.09 15.08 6.61
CA HIS A 250 -3.19 16.51 6.85
C HIS A 250 -3.90 16.85 8.16
N ILE A 251 -4.97 16.13 8.53
CA ILE A 251 -5.63 16.33 9.82
C ILE A 251 -4.95 15.55 10.95
N ARG A 252 -4.29 14.42 10.63
CA ARG A 252 -3.45 13.69 11.58
C ARG A 252 -2.26 14.55 12.06
N ALA A 253 -1.72 15.40 11.20
CA ALA A 253 -0.59 16.27 11.52
C ALA A 253 -0.89 17.35 12.57
N ILE A 254 -2.18 17.65 12.86
CA ILE A 254 -2.58 18.62 13.89
C ILE A 254 -2.04 18.16 15.26
N ALA A 255 -1.38 19.04 16.00
CA ALA A 255 -0.60 18.68 17.19
C ALA A 255 -1.34 17.83 18.23
N PRO A 256 -2.54 18.17 18.73
CA PRO A 256 -3.24 17.38 19.74
C PRO A 256 -3.84 16.09 19.20
N VAL A 257 -3.98 15.94 17.87
CA VAL A 257 -4.63 14.78 17.27
C VAL A 257 -3.77 13.53 17.43
N VAL A 258 -4.35 12.52 18.03
CA VAL A 258 -3.76 11.17 18.15
C VAL A 258 -4.32 10.25 17.07
N VAL A 259 -5.62 10.30 16.81
CA VAL A 259 -6.27 9.47 15.78
C VAL A 259 -7.01 10.34 14.78
N ALA A 260 -6.76 10.14 13.50
CA ALA A 260 -7.50 10.74 12.40
C ALA A 260 -8.43 9.71 11.74
N CYS A 261 -9.65 10.16 11.37
CA CYS A 261 -10.65 9.32 10.71
C CYS A 261 -11.18 10.00 9.45
N VAL A 262 -11.24 9.26 8.35
CA VAL A 262 -11.98 9.67 7.14
C VAL A 262 -13.18 8.77 6.97
N PHE A 263 -14.33 9.39 6.72
CA PHE A 263 -15.56 8.70 6.37
C PHE A 263 -15.90 8.99 4.91
N GLU A 264 -16.01 7.97 4.10
CA GLU A 264 -16.37 8.07 2.69
C GLU A 264 -17.65 7.27 2.42
N GLN A 265 -18.68 7.95 1.99
CA GLN A 265 -19.94 7.31 1.63
C GLN A 265 -19.81 6.66 0.23
N LEU A 266 -19.70 5.35 0.17
CA LEU A 266 -19.66 4.59 -1.10
C LEU A 266 -21.06 4.45 -1.71
N GLU A 267 -22.05 4.09 -0.85
CA GLU A 267 -23.45 3.89 -1.16
C GLU A 267 -24.31 4.45 -0.03
N PRO A 268 -25.66 4.57 -0.18
CA PRO A 268 -26.54 5.13 0.85
C PRO A 268 -26.36 4.48 2.23
N GLU A 269 -26.09 3.17 2.27
CA GLU A 269 -25.89 2.39 3.49
C GLU A 269 -24.54 1.66 3.53
N LEU A 270 -23.53 2.18 2.85
CA LEU A 270 -22.18 1.63 2.91
C LEU A 270 -21.16 2.75 3.05
N THR A 271 -20.42 2.75 4.15
CA THR A 271 -19.38 3.73 4.44
C THR A 271 -18.01 3.04 4.49
N ARG A 272 -17.05 3.55 3.72
CA ARG A 272 -15.64 3.23 3.93
C ARG A 272 -15.08 4.15 5.01
N ILE A 273 -14.30 3.56 5.92
CA ILE A 273 -13.52 4.32 6.88
C ILE A 273 -12.03 4.10 6.63
N SER A 274 -11.26 5.15 6.88
CA SER A 274 -9.80 5.08 6.97
C SER A 274 -9.38 5.68 8.30
N LEU A 275 -8.47 5.01 8.99
CA LEU A 275 -7.98 5.38 10.31
C LEU A 275 -6.46 5.53 10.26
N ARG A 276 -5.93 6.54 10.95
CA ARG A 276 -4.49 6.73 11.18
C ARG A 276 -4.24 7.07 12.63
N SER A 277 -3.22 6.47 13.23
CA SER A 277 -2.78 6.77 14.59
C SER A 277 -1.38 7.36 14.60
N LYS A 278 -1.14 8.34 15.47
CA LYS A 278 0.22 8.81 15.82
C LYS A 278 0.82 8.06 17.03
N SER A 279 0.00 7.35 17.78
CA SER A 279 0.41 6.70 19.03
C SER A 279 0.59 5.20 18.82
N GLU A 280 1.71 4.65 19.28
CA GLU A 280 1.94 3.21 19.34
C GLU A 280 0.98 2.51 20.32
N LYS A 281 0.43 3.24 21.31
CA LYS A 281 -0.53 2.71 22.26
C LYS A 281 -1.94 2.56 21.69
N VAL A 282 -2.27 3.23 20.57
CA VAL A 282 -3.60 3.21 19.95
C VAL A 282 -3.51 2.48 18.60
N ASN A 283 -3.79 1.18 18.63
CA ASN A 283 -3.77 0.30 17.46
C ASN A 283 -5.07 0.45 16.66
N VAL A 284 -5.02 1.20 15.54
CA VAL A 284 -6.21 1.38 14.68
C VAL A 284 -6.58 0.14 13.87
N ASN A 285 -5.68 -0.85 13.75
CA ASN A 285 -6.02 -2.14 13.15
C ASN A 285 -7.02 -2.93 14.02
N GLU A 286 -6.84 -2.94 15.34
CA GLU A 286 -7.80 -3.54 16.27
C GLU A 286 -9.16 -2.82 16.24
N ILE A 287 -9.16 -1.50 16.04
CA ILE A 287 -10.41 -0.74 15.87
C ILE A 287 -11.10 -1.14 14.57
N ALA A 288 -10.36 -1.18 13.45
CA ALA A 288 -10.90 -1.57 12.15
C ALA A 288 -11.41 -3.02 12.13
N ALA A 289 -10.74 -3.94 12.80
CA ALA A 289 -11.12 -5.36 12.92
C ALA A 289 -12.49 -5.55 13.58
N GLN A 290 -12.90 -4.68 14.53
CA GLN A 290 -14.25 -4.69 15.13
C GLN A 290 -15.36 -4.47 14.10
N PHE A 291 -15.02 -3.91 12.93
CA PHE A 291 -15.92 -3.60 11.83
C PHE A 291 -15.66 -4.47 10.58
N GLY A 292 -14.92 -5.58 10.74
CA GLY A 292 -14.60 -6.47 9.62
C GLY A 292 -13.53 -5.92 8.67
N GLY A 293 -12.73 -4.95 9.14
CA GLY A 293 -11.61 -4.37 8.42
C GLY A 293 -10.25 -4.85 8.91
N GLY A 294 -9.19 -4.14 8.52
CA GLY A 294 -7.83 -4.45 8.92
C GLY A 294 -6.81 -3.46 8.37
N GLY A 295 -5.53 -3.75 8.61
CA GLY A 295 -4.39 -2.93 8.18
C GLY A 295 -3.20 -3.09 9.12
N HIS A 296 -2.50 -1.97 9.33
CA HIS A 296 -1.40 -1.85 10.28
C HIS A 296 -1.83 -1.18 11.60
N PRO A 297 -1.09 -1.33 12.68
CA PRO A 297 -1.36 -0.62 13.93
C PRO A 297 -1.55 0.89 13.78
N ALA A 298 -0.76 1.53 12.91
CA ALA A 298 -0.84 2.97 12.63
C ALA A 298 -1.78 3.36 11.50
N ALA A 299 -2.25 2.41 10.66
CA ALA A 299 -3.01 2.68 9.44
C ALA A 299 -3.94 1.52 9.09
N ALA A 300 -5.25 1.71 9.23
CA ALA A 300 -6.24 0.66 8.96
C ALA A 300 -7.52 1.22 8.33
N GLY A 301 -8.36 0.34 7.81
CA GLY A 301 -9.64 0.72 7.23
C GLY A 301 -10.66 -0.40 7.25
N ALA A 302 -11.93 -0.04 7.05
CA ALA A 302 -13.04 -0.98 6.93
C ALA A 302 -14.13 -0.46 5.98
N ARG A 303 -14.98 -1.36 5.50
CA ARG A 303 -16.24 -1.03 4.85
C ARG A 303 -17.38 -1.44 5.76
N ILE A 304 -18.16 -0.49 6.22
CA ILE A 304 -19.15 -0.70 7.28
C ILE A 304 -20.55 -0.47 6.71
N PRO A 305 -21.43 -1.49 6.72
CA PRO A 305 -22.82 -1.31 6.37
C PRO A 305 -23.57 -0.51 7.43
N GLY A 306 -24.57 0.26 6.98
CA GLY A 306 -25.47 1.05 7.80
C GLY A 306 -25.48 2.53 7.47
N LYS A 307 -26.43 3.25 8.08
CA LYS A 307 -26.61 4.70 7.87
C LYS A 307 -25.34 5.47 8.25
N PRO A 308 -24.89 6.43 7.43
CA PRO A 308 -23.58 7.11 7.60
C PRO A 308 -23.35 7.68 9.02
N LEU A 309 -24.32 8.39 9.59
CA LEU A 309 -24.18 8.98 10.93
C LEU A 309 -24.12 7.91 12.05
N SER A 310 -24.80 6.77 11.87
CA SER A 310 -24.69 5.65 12.80
C SER A 310 -23.30 5.02 12.74
N VAL A 311 -22.78 4.82 11.55
CA VAL A 311 -21.40 4.32 11.35
C VAL A 311 -20.39 5.26 12.00
N GLN A 312 -20.50 6.57 11.73
CA GLN A 312 -19.62 7.57 12.35
C GLN A 312 -19.63 7.47 13.87
N ARG A 313 -20.83 7.45 14.50
CA ARG A 313 -20.97 7.39 15.96
C ARG A 313 -20.29 6.15 16.54
N ARG A 314 -20.50 4.98 15.93
CA ARG A 314 -19.89 3.71 16.35
C ARG A 314 -18.37 3.74 16.24
N VAL A 315 -17.83 4.25 15.14
CA VAL A 315 -16.38 4.33 14.91
C VAL A 315 -15.74 5.32 15.89
N ILE A 316 -16.30 6.52 16.03
CA ILE A 316 -15.78 7.52 16.98
C ILE A 316 -15.85 7.01 18.42
N ALA A 317 -16.91 6.27 18.80
CA ALA A 317 -17.00 5.65 20.13
C ALA A 317 -15.90 4.59 20.34
N ALA A 318 -15.60 3.75 19.34
CA ALA A 318 -14.53 2.77 19.42
C ALA A 318 -13.15 3.44 19.55
N VAL A 319 -12.92 4.53 18.79
CA VAL A 319 -11.66 5.31 18.89
C VAL A 319 -11.53 5.96 20.27
N LYS A 320 -12.59 6.56 20.81
CA LYS A 320 -12.59 7.14 22.18
C LYS A 320 -12.22 6.09 23.21
N LYS A 321 -12.88 4.92 23.16
CA LYS A 321 -12.59 3.82 24.09
C LYS A 321 -11.12 3.40 24.02
N ALA A 322 -10.54 3.32 22.83
CA ALA A 322 -9.12 2.95 22.65
C ALA A 322 -8.18 4.02 23.25
N LEU A 323 -8.51 5.31 23.07
CA LEU A 323 -7.76 6.42 23.67
C LEU A 323 -7.83 6.39 25.20
N ASP A 324 -9.03 6.24 25.77
CA ASP A 324 -9.25 6.17 27.23
C ASP A 324 -8.52 4.98 27.86
N SER A 325 -8.35 3.87 27.13
CA SER A 325 -7.62 2.69 27.58
C SER A 325 -6.10 2.81 27.45
N ALA A 326 -5.60 3.74 26.65
CA ALA A 326 -4.19 3.95 26.37
C ALA A 326 -3.54 5.04 27.24
N GLY A 327 -4.34 5.89 27.86
CA GLY A 327 -3.92 6.93 28.81
C GLY A 327 -3.74 6.36 30.17
#